data_47ba56dffbbc6b6d0c7dd27a1b208a7d
#
_entry.id   47ba56dffbbc6b6d0c7dd27a1b208a7d
#
_cell.length_a   1.000
_cell.length_b   1.000
_cell.length_c   1.000
_cell.angle_alpha   90.00
_cell.angle_beta   90.00
_cell.angle_gamma   90.00
#
_symmetry.space_group_name_H-M   'P 1'
#
loop_
_entity.id
_entity.type
_entity.pdbx_description
1 polymer ?
#
loop_
_entity_poly.entity_id
_entity_poly.type
_entity_poly.pdbx_seq_one_letter_code
_entity_poly.pdbx_strand_id
1 'polypeptide(L)'
;MNAVLEAWSPAECGAEAIVDVLTGVYNPGGRLPVTVPYHAGQIPLYYNHPNNSAWHQGGSIGFADYVDLPHQPRYCFGFGLSYTRFHYGKLALSATEILPDEPLTVTAEIQNTGHLAGDDVVQLYISDRFASRTRPVQELAGFCRVSLDAGEKKTVRFTLDPSQLAFLDKDMRWKIEKGDFDIRVGASSEDIRLEGVFRVTKDAWIDGKTRSMIAQTEVWSLCS
;
A
#
# COMPACT_ATOMS: atom_id res chain seq x y z
N MET A 1 -26.67 5.29 -2.05
CA MET A 1 -25.99 4.48 -3.08
C MET A 1 -25.18 3.43 -2.36
N ASN A 2 -25.33 2.14 -2.70
CA ASN A 2 -24.73 1.05 -1.93
C ASN A 2 -23.35 0.64 -2.46
N ALA A 3 -23.09 0.87 -3.76
CA ALA A 3 -21.82 0.62 -4.42
C ALA A 3 -21.61 1.56 -5.60
N VAL A 4 -20.36 1.75 -6.01
CA VAL A 4 -19.96 2.51 -7.18
C VAL A 4 -18.97 1.66 -7.97
N LEU A 5 -19.17 1.54 -9.26
CA LEU A 5 -18.22 0.99 -10.20
C LEU A 5 -17.54 2.14 -10.94
N GLU A 6 -16.27 2.34 -10.69
CA GLU A 6 -15.45 3.30 -11.43
C GLU A 6 -14.77 2.57 -12.61
N ALA A 7 -15.24 2.85 -13.80
CA ALA A 7 -14.78 2.19 -15.02
C ALA A 7 -13.70 2.98 -15.77
N TRP A 8 -13.36 4.19 -15.34
CA TRP A 8 -12.41 5.09 -16.01
C TRP A 8 -12.74 5.28 -17.51
N SER A 9 -11.78 4.93 -18.36
CA SER A 9 -11.94 4.92 -19.83
C SER A 9 -11.95 3.48 -20.33
N PRO A 10 -13.10 2.79 -20.34
CA PRO A 10 -13.18 1.34 -20.47
C PRO A 10 -12.91 0.79 -21.88
N ALA A 11 -12.63 1.67 -22.85
CA ALA A 11 -12.31 1.31 -24.24
C ALA A 11 -13.36 0.41 -24.92
N GLU A 12 -12.97 -0.33 -25.96
CA GLU A 12 -13.87 -1.07 -26.85
C GLU A 12 -14.64 -2.19 -26.14
N CYS A 13 -13.98 -2.97 -25.27
CA CYS A 13 -14.61 -4.08 -24.54
C CYS A 13 -15.25 -3.65 -23.21
N GLY A 14 -15.32 -2.37 -22.93
CA GLY A 14 -15.77 -1.85 -21.64
C GLY A 14 -17.19 -2.17 -21.27
N ALA A 15 -18.10 -2.20 -22.27
CA ALA A 15 -19.50 -2.52 -22.02
C ALA A 15 -19.67 -3.95 -21.49
N GLU A 16 -19.00 -4.92 -22.09
CA GLU A 16 -19.03 -6.32 -21.67
C GLU A 16 -18.43 -6.46 -20.26
N ALA A 17 -17.24 -5.90 -20.02
CA ALA A 17 -16.58 -5.94 -18.71
C ALA A 17 -17.43 -5.32 -17.58
N ILE A 18 -18.13 -4.22 -17.85
CA ILE A 18 -19.06 -3.58 -16.89
C ILE A 18 -20.22 -4.52 -16.58
N VAL A 19 -20.84 -5.13 -17.61
CA VAL A 19 -21.96 -6.06 -17.44
C VAL A 19 -21.53 -7.28 -16.65
N ASP A 20 -20.37 -7.86 -16.93
CA ASP A 20 -19.82 -9.02 -16.22
C ASP A 20 -19.64 -8.75 -14.72
N VAL A 21 -19.13 -7.57 -14.37
CA VAL A 21 -19.04 -7.16 -12.98
C VAL A 21 -20.43 -7.00 -12.36
N LEU A 22 -21.35 -6.25 -13.02
CA LEU A 22 -22.67 -5.97 -12.46
C LEU A 22 -23.54 -7.22 -12.30
N THR A 23 -23.37 -8.22 -13.16
CA THR A 23 -24.11 -9.49 -13.12
C THR A 23 -23.43 -10.56 -12.25
N GLY A 24 -22.20 -10.30 -11.78
CA GLY A 24 -21.44 -11.25 -10.96
C GLY A 24 -20.74 -12.36 -11.75
N VAL A 25 -20.70 -12.28 -13.08
CA VAL A 25 -19.91 -13.18 -13.93
C VAL A 25 -18.42 -13.01 -13.64
N TYR A 26 -18.00 -11.78 -13.37
CA TYR A 26 -16.64 -11.45 -12.97
C TYR A 26 -16.61 -10.81 -11.59
N ASN A 27 -15.76 -11.32 -10.70
CA ASN A 27 -15.52 -10.73 -9.37
C ASN A 27 -14.48 -9.60 -9.48
N PRO A 28 -14.83 -8.33 -9.19
CA PRO A 28 -13.90 -7.23 -9.35
C PRO A 28 -12.72 -7.33 -8.39
N GLY A 29 -11.50 -7.18 -8.91
CA GLY A 29 -10.25 -7.15 -8.14
C GLY A 29 -9.47 -5.84 -8.27
N GLY A 30 -10.01 -4.83 -8.97
CA GLY A 30 -9.38 -3.54 -9.17
C GLY A 30 -9.26 -2.73 -7.88
N ARG A 31 -8.23 -1.86 -7.82
CA ARG A 31 -7.99 -0.93 -6.72
C ARG A 31 -7.83 0.47 -7.24
N LEU A 32 -8.31 1.46 -6.48
CA LEU A 32 -8.21 2.87 -6.84
C LEU A 32 -6.75 3.32 -6.85
N PRO A 33 -6.23 3.84 -7.97
CA PRO A 33 -4.85 4.34 -8.07
C PRO A 33 -4.71 5.78 -7.55
N VAL A 34 -5.80 6.36 -7.03
CA VAL A 34 -5.86 7.73 -6.50
C VAL A 34 -6.73 7.76 -5.25
N THR A 35 -6.50 8.76 -4.40
CA THR A 35 -7.38 9.08 -3.28
C THR A 35 -8.58 9.87 -3.81
N VAL A 36 -9.80 9.49 -3.44
CA VAL A 36 -11.04 10.13 -3.87
C VAL A 36 -11.61 11.01 -2.76
N PRO A 37 -11.74 12.33 -2.94
CA PRO A 37 -12.29 13.23 -1.96
C PRO A 37 -13.84 13.17 -1.92
N TYR A 38 -14.45 13.73 -0.87
CA TYR A 38 -15.89 14.02 -0.84
C TYR A 38 -16.24 15.19 -1.75
N HIS A 39 -15.35 16.17 -1.85
CA HIS A 39 -15.56 17.39 -2.62
C HIS A 39 -14.23 17.92 -3.18
N ALA A 40 -14.27 18.58 -4.33
CA ALA A 40 -13.10 19.17 -4.97
C ALA A 40 -12.33 20.17 -4.07
N GLY A 41 -13.02 20.81 -3.11
CA GLY A 41 -12.39 21.70 -2.14
C GLY A 41 -11.43 21.02 -1.15
N GLN A 42 -11.42 19.69 -1.09
CA GLN A 42 -10.46 18.95 -0.25
C GLN A 42 -9.10 18.75 -0.92
N ILE A 43 -8.98 18.96 -2.23
CA ILE A 43 -7.69 18.74 -2.94
C ILE A 43 -6.69 19.88 -2.64
N PRO A 44 -5.40 19.56 -2.51
CA PRO A 44 -4.76 18.25 -2.74
C PRO A 44 -4.98 17.26 -1.58
N LEU A 45 -5.22 15.99 -1.90
CA LEU A 45 -5.49 14.92 -0.95
C LEU A 45 -4.67 13.68 -1.30
N TYR A 46 -3.54 13.49 -0.62
CA TYR A 46 -2.58 12.43 -0.91
C TYR A 46 -2.48 11.44 0.25
N TYR A 47 -2.47 10.14 -0.02
CA TYR A 47 -2.25 9.10 0.99
C TYR A 47 -0.85 9.18 1.62
N ASN A 48 0.12 9.70 0.88
CA ASN A 48 1.52 9.87 1.28
C ASN A 48 1.86 11.33 1.62
N HIS A 49 0.93 12.04 2.26
CA HIS A 49 1.15 13.40 2.72
C HIS A 49 2.28 13.49 3.78
N PRO A 50 2.88 14.66 4.00
CA PRO A 50 3.88 14.86 5.05
C PRO A 50 3.35 14.46 6.43
N ASN A 51 4.22 13.94 7.28
CA ASN A 51 3.87 13.61 8.66
C ASN A 51 3.30 14.83 9.41
N ASN A 52 2.36 14.60 10.32
CA ASN A 52 1.61 15.64 11.04
C ASN A 52 0.82 16.59 10.15
N SER A 53 0.31 16.11 9.05
CA SER A 53 -0.59 16.85 8.16
C SER A 53 -1.80 16.03 7.76
N ALA A 54 -2.78 16.65 7.09
CA ALA A 54 -4.03 16.05 6.64
C ALA A 54 -4.74 15.30 7.79
N TRP A 55 -5.38 14.16 7.50
CA TRP A 55 -6.16 13.39 8.49
C TRP A 55 -5.31 12.58 9.48
N HIS A 56 -4.01 12.44 9.27
CA HIS A 56 -3.07 11.84 10.22
C HIS A 56 -2.47 12.88 11.20
N GLN A 57 -2.99 14.07 11.18
CA GLN A 57 -2.62 15.12 12.13
C GLN A 57 -3.15 14.74 13.52
N GLY A 58 -2.26 14.53 14.47
CA GLY A 58 -2.63 14.34 15.88
C GLY A 58 -3.37 15.57 16.42
N GLY A 59 -4.27 15.39 17.37
CA GLY A 59 -5.21 16.40 17.88
C GLY A 59 -4.63 17.81 17.96
N SER A 60 -4.85 18.57 16.92
CA SER A 60 -4.42 19.96 16.78
C SER A 60 -5.41 20.87 17.48
N ILE A 61 -4.90 21.91 18.13
CA ILE A 61 -5.74 22.95 18.71
C ILE A 61 -6.46 23.65 17.55
N GLY A 62 -7.74 23.37 17.40
CA GLY A 62 -8.64 24.19 16.64
C GLY A 62 -9.36 23.58 15.45
N PHE A 63 -8.78 22.64 14.69
CA PHE A 63 -9.45 22.12 13.50
C PHE A 63 -9.08 20.65 13.24
N ALA A 64 -9.89 19.74 13.77
CA ALA A 64 -9.79 18.32 13.42
C ALA A 64 -10.34 18.05 12.01
N ASP A 65 -11.29 18.86 11.54
CA ASP A 65 -12.01 18.68 10.29
C ASP A 65 -12.31 20.02 9.61
N TYR A 66 -12.79 19.97 8.36
CA TYR A 66 -13.46 21.08 7.71
C TYR A 66 -14.78 21.39 8.41
N VAL A 67 -15.37 22.58 8.15
CA VAL A 67 -16.63 23.01 8.81
C VAL A 67 -17.78 22.04 8.52
N ASP A 68 -17.83 21.48 7.32
CA ASP A 68 -18.94 20.68 6.79
C ASP A 68 -18.52 19.30 6.23
N LEU A 69 -17.23 19.01 6.20
CA LEU A 69 -16.68 17.79 5.66
C LEU A 69 -15.49 17.29 6.51
N PRO A 70 -15.28 15.94 6.59
CA PRO A 70 -14.10 15.39 7.24
C PRO A 70 -12.84 15.69 6.43
N HIS A 71 -11.68 15.70 7.08
CA HIS A 71 -10.37 15.70 6.41
C HIS A 71 -10.09 14.39 5.67
N GLN A 72 -10.69 13.29 6.13
CA GLN A 72 -10.50 11.97 5.54
C GLN A 72 -11.03 11.91 4.10
N PRO A 73 -10.44 11.08 3.25
CA PRO A 73 -10.97 10.83 1.93
C PRO A 73 -12.28 10.04 1.98
N ARG A 74 -13.09 10.16 0.94
CA ARG A 74 -14.25 9.29 0.74
C ARG A 74 -13.82 7.85 0.44
N TYR A 75 -12.82 7.70 -0.43
CA TYR A 75 -12.14 6.43 -0.68
C TYR A 75 -10.64 6.67 -0.70
N CYS A 76 -9.92 5.89 0.09
CA CYS A 76 -8.47 6.00 0.17
C CYS A 76 -7.77 5.40 -1.07
N PHE A 77 -6.51 5.76 -1.25
CA PHE A 77 -5.65 5.12 -2.25
C PHE A 77 -5.57 3.60 -2.01
N GLY A 78 -5.66 2.84 -3.08
CA GLY A 78 -5.64 1.39 -3.01
C GLY A 78 -6.97 0.73 -2.62
N PHE A 79 -8.03 1.50 -2.30
CA PHE A 79 -9.33 0.97 -1.94
C PHE A 79 -9.99 0.23 -3.10
N GLY A 80 -10.71 -0.84 -2.77
CA GLY A 80 -11.57 -1.57 -3.69
C GLY A 80 -12.41 -2.60 -2.96
N LEU A 81 -13.48 -3.06 -3.60
CA LEU A 81 -14.38 -4.07 -3.10
C LEU A 81 -14.27 -5.35 -3.92
N SER A 82 -14.69 -6.46 -3.34
CA SER A 82 -14.77 -7.76 -3.97
C SER A 82 -16.06 -8.45 -3.55
N TYR A 83 -16.54 -9.42 -4.34
CA TYR A 83 -17.66 -10.29 -3.97
C TYR A 83 -17.23 -11.43 -3.04
N THR A 84 -15.94 -11.55 -2.74
CA THR A 84 -15.39 -12.48 -1.76
C THR A 84 -14.65 -11.72 -0.64
N ARG A 85 -14.03 -12.45 0.29
CA ARG A 85 -13.31 -11.88 1.43
C ARG A 85 -11.92 -12.45 1.52
N PHE A 86 -10.93 -11.60 1.85
CA PHE A 86 -9.56 -12.00 2.01
C PHE A 86 -9.09 -11.77 3.45
N HIS A 87 -8.42 -12.76 3.99
CA HIS A 87 -7.77 -12.70 5.29
C HIS A 87 -6.25 -12.65 5.10
N TYR A 88 -5.59 -11.79 5.86
CA TYR A 88 -4.14 -11.64 5.88
C TYR A 88 -3.58 -12.22 7.18
N GLY A 89 -2.51 -12.98 7.08
CA GLY A 89 -1.88 -13.62 8.23
C GLY A 89 -0.38 -13.81 8.06
N LYS A 90 0.28 -14.16 9.14
CA LYS A 90 1.68 -14.57 9.21
C LYS A 90 2.65 -13.64 8.48
N LEU A 91 2.74 -12.39 8.92
CA LEU A 91 3.82 -11.51 8.49
C LEU A 91 5.16 -12.07 8.99
N ALA A 92 6.14 -12.20 8.10
CA ALA A 92 7.51 -12.51 8.46
C ALA A 92 8.49 -11.63 7.69
N LEU A 93 9.50 -11.16 8.39
CA LEU A 93 10.64 -10.43 7.84
C LEU A 93 11.86 -11.33 7.84
N SER A 94 12.70 -11.27 6.81
CA SER A 94 13.95 -12.05 6.76
C SER A 94 14.95 -11.65 7.83
N ALA A 95 14.89 -10.38 8.29
CA ALA A 95 15.71 -9.83 9.35
C ALA A 95 15.00 -8.67 10.03
N THR A 96 15.33 -8.40 11.28
CA THR A 96 14.89 -7.21 12.02
C THR A 96 15.87 -6.04 11.89
N GLU A 97 17.10 -6.31 11.46
CA GLU A 97 18.13 -5.33 11.18
C GLU A 97 18.81 -5.67 9.85
N ILE A 98 19.05 -4.66 9.02
CA ILE A 98 19.72 -4.80 7.72
C ILE A 98 20.81 -3.74 7.55
N LEU A 99 21.78 -4.04 6.68
CA LEU A 99 22.69 -3.06 6.14
C LEU A 99 22.04 -2.31 4.97
N PRO A 100 22.54 -1.12 4.59
CA PRO A 100 21.97 -0.33 3.48
C PRO A 100 22.06 -0.97 2.09
N ASP A 101 22.77 -2.07 1.95
CA ASP A 101 22.97 -2.85 0.73
C ASP A 101 22.37 -4.27 0.82
N GLU A 102 21.73 -4.61 1.95
CA GLU A 102 21.09 -5.90 2.16
C GLU A 102 19.58 -5.83 1.88
N PRO A 103 19.06 -6.55 0.88
CA PRO A 103 17.62 -6.60 0.63
C PRO A 103 16.85 -7.21 1.81
N LEU A 104 15.69 -6.62 2.11
CA LEU A 104 14.75 -7.16 3.08
C LEU A 104 13.66 -7.95 2.37
N THR A 105 13.45 -9.19 2.80
CA THR A 105 12.30 -9.98 2.35
C THR A 105 11.15 -9.86 3.35
N VAL A 106 9.98 -9.48 2.84
CA VAL A 106 8.71 -9.41 3.58
C VAL A 106 7.77 -10.46 3.02
N THR A 107 7.26 -11.36 3.85
CA THR A 107 6.28 -12.38 3.44
C THR A 107 4.99 -12.25 4.22
N ALA A 108 3.86 -12.46 3.54
CA ALA A 108 2.54 -12.49 4.15
C ALA A 108 1.69 -13.62 3.55
N GLU A 109 0.87 -14.28 4.34
CA GLU A 109 -0.13 -15.23 3.87
C GLU A 109 -1.43 -14.52 3.57
N ILE A 110 -2.03 -14.83 2.41
CA ILE A 110 -3.33 -14.31 2.00
C ILE A 110 -4.25 -15.50 1.76
N GLN A 111 -5.43 -15.49 2.35
CA GLN A 111 -6.44 -16.53 2.19
C GLN A 111 -7.77 -15.93 1.71
N ASN A 112 -8.36 -16.54 0.71
CA ASN A 112 -9.74 -16.27 0.35
C ASN A 112 -10.66 -17.03 1.33
N THR A 113 -11.36 -16.31 2.20
CA THR A 113 -12.26 -16.87 3.21
C THR A 113 -13.72 -16.86 2.77
N GLY A 114 -14.01 -16.39 1.57
CA GLY A 114 -15.36 -16.40 1.00
C GLY A 114 -15.62 -17.63 0.12
N HIS A 115 -16.74 -17.59 -0.59
CA HIS A 115 -17.26 -18.73 -1.36
C HIS A 115 -17.04 -18.59 -2.88
N LEU A 116 -16.51 -17.47 -3.34
CA LEU A 116 -16.23 -17.18 -4.73
C LEU A 116 -14.72 -17.02 -4.94
N ALA A 117 -14.22 -17.46 -6.07
CA ALA A 117 -12.88 -17.11 -6.50
C ALA A 117 -12.77 -15.58 -6.69
N GLY A 118 -11.59 -15.04 -6.49
CA GLY A 118 -11.36 -13.62 -6.69
C GLY A 118 -9.90 -13.22 -6.57
N ASP A 119 -9.64 -12.00 -7.01
CA ASP A 119 -8.33 -11.40 -6.94
C ASP A 119 -8.26 -10.36 -5.81
N ASP A 120 -7.16 -10.36 -5.08
CA ASP A 120 -6.79 -9.26 -4.19
C ASP A 120 -5.51 -8.59 -4.68
N VAL A 121 -5.33 -7.33 -4.32
CA VAL A 121 -4.07 -6.61 -4.54
C VAL A 121 -3.45 -6.32 -3.18
N VAL A 122 -2.48 -7.14 -2.82
CA VAL A 122 -1.72 -7.00 -1.58
C VAL A 122 -0.75 -5.83 -1.73
N GLN A 123 -0.81 -4.87 -0.83
CA GLN A 123 -0.04 -3.63 -0.89
C GLN A 123 0.94 -3.57 0.28
N LEU A 124 2.21 -3.29 -0.04
CA LEU A 124 3.28 -3.09 0.92
C LEU A 124 3.59 -1.60 1.04
N TYR A 125 3.46 -1.05 2.23
CA TYR A 125 3.82 0.32 2.56
C TYR A 125 4.98 0.36 3.54
N ILE A 126 5.77 1.43 3.46
CA ILE A 126 6.88 1.72 4.36
C ILE A 126 6.68 3.10 4.95
N SER A 127 6.98 3.25 6.23
CA SER A 127 7.02 4.51 6.95
C SER A 127 8.36 4.66 7.65
N ASP A 128 9.03 5.77 7.40
CA ASP A 128 10.24 6.16 8.13
C ASP A 128 9.83 6.87 9.43
N ARG A 129 10.17 6.29 10.58
CA ARG A 129 9.74 6.82 11.88
C ARG A 129 10.38 8.15 12.22
N PHE A 130 11.67 8.30 11.91
CA PHE A 130 12.45 9.49 12.25
C PHE A 130 13.52 9.75 11.21
N ALA A 131 13.31 10.74 10.38
CA ALA A 131 14.26 11.16 9.36
C ALA A 131 14.77 12.58 9.59
N SER A 132 15.97 12.87 9.09
CA SER A 132 16.56 14.20 9.10
C SER A 132 15.86 15.21 8.18
N ARG A 133 14.90 14.74 7.37
CA ARG A 133 14.04 15.51 6.47
C ARG A 133 12.60 15.07 6.64
N THR A 134 11.67 15.94 6.31
CA THR A 134 10.24 15.57 6.29
C THR A 134 10.01 14.44 5.30
N ARG A 135 9.46 13.34 5.80
CA ARG A 135 9.08 12.16 5.02
C ARG A 135 7.55 12.05 4.96
N PRO A 136 7.02 11.37 3.94
CA PRO A 136 5.62 10.98 3.93
C PRO A 136 5.26 10.08 5.13
N VAL A 137 4.01 10.14 5.58
CA VAL A 137 3.48 9.23 6.62
C VAL A 137 3.64 7.77 6.25
N GLN A 138 3.59 7.48 4.95
CA GLN A 138 3.87 6.16 4.37
C GLN A 138 4.05 6.29 2.85
N GLU A 139 4.75 5.34 2.25
CA GLU A 139 4.97 5.25 0.81
C GLU A 139 4.69 3.83 0.34
N LEU A 140 3.97 3.67 -0.77
CA LEU A 140 3.77 2.36 -1.41
C LEU A 140 5.12 1.86 -1.95
N ALA A 141 5.64 0.81 -1.34
CA ALA A 141 6.91 0.20 -1.71
C ALA A 141 6.76 -0.98 -2.67
N GLY A 142 5.58 -1.60 -2.69
CA GLY A 142 5.30 -2.72 -3.57
C GLY A 142 3.82 -3.10 -3.56
N PHE A 143 3.38 -3.79 -4.60
CA PHE A 143 2.05 -4.40 -4.63
C PHE A 143 2.07 -5.67 -5.49
N CYS A 144 1.15 -6.58 -5.22
CA CYS A 144 1.03 -7.83 -5.93
C CYS A 144 -0.44 -8.23 -6.08
N ARG A 145 -0.89 -8.50 -7.30
CA ARG A 145 -2.20 -9.08 -7.55
C ARG A 145 -2.13 -10.59 -7.35
N VAL A 146 -3.03 -11.12 -6.54
CA VAL A 146 -3.08 -12.52 -6.16
C VAL A 146 -4.47 -13.07 -6.47
N SER A 147 -4.55 -14.05 -7.37
CA SER A 147 -5.77 -14.78 -7.65
C SER A 147 -5.90 -15.96 -6.69
N LEU A 148 -7.06 -16.12 -6.06
CA LEU A 148 -7.33 -17.14 -5.05
C LEU A 148 -8.70 -17.79 -5.30
N ASP A 149 -8.71 -19.09 -5.40
CA ASP A 149 -9.95 -19.86 -5.35
C ASP A 149 -10.62 -19.76 -3.97
N ALA A 150 -11.89 -20.14 -3.87
CA ALA A 150 -12.61 -20.18 -2.59
C ALA A 150 -11.87 -21.09 -1.60
N GLY A 151 -11.51 -20.56 -0.43
CA GLY A 151 -10.74 -21.25 0.60
C GLY A 151 -9.23 -21.33 0.36
N GLU A 152 -8.75 -20.98 -0.82
CA GLU A 152 -7.33 -21.07 -1.16
C GLU A 152 -6.49 -20.10 -0.34
N LYS A 153 -5.24 -20.51 -0.07
CA LYS A 153 -4.23 -19.72 0.63
C LYS A 153 -2.94 -19.67 -0.19
N LYS A 154 -2.39 -18.48 -0.33
CA LYS A 154 -1.09 -18.24 -0.97
C LYS A 154 -0.19 -17.38 -0.08
N THR A 155 1.12 -17.52 -0.29
CA THR A 155 2.11 -16.63 0.30
C THR A 155 2.56 -15.63 -0.75
N VAL A 156 2.61 -14.37 -0.36
CA VAL A 156 3.20 -13.28 -1.14
C VAL A 156 4.53 -12.92 -0.52
N ARG A 157 5.56 -12.76 -1.34
CA ARG A 157 6.88 -12.25 -0.97
C ARG A 157 7.12 -10.93 -1.67
N PHE A 158 7.59 -9.96 -0.91
CA PHE A 158 8.16 -8.73 -1.43
C PHE A 158 9.66 -8.73 -1.10
N THR A 159 10.49 -8.47 -2.08
CA THR A 159 11.92 -8.23 -1.88
C THR A 159 12.15 -6.74 -2.02
N LEU A 160 12.35 -6.08 -0.88
CA LEU A 160 12.62 -4.66 -0.77
C LEU A 160 14.10 -4.40 -0.95
N ASP A 161 14.45 -3.64 -1.96
CA ASP A 161 15.79 -3.09 -2.13
C ASP A 161 15.96 -1.86 -1.23
N PRO A 162 16.99 -1.78 -0.37
CA PRO A 162 17.18 -0.65 0.55
C PRO A 162 17.27 0.71 -0.16
N SER A 163 17.66 0.75 -1.43
CA SER A 163 17.68 1.98 -2.21
C SER A 163 16.31 2.67 -2.33
N GLN A 164 15.22 1.92 -2.13
CA GLN A 164 13.86 2.48 -2.08
C GLN A 164 13.67 3.43 -0.89
N LEU A 165 14.41 3.21 0.22
CA LEU A 165 14.35 4.03 1.42
C LEU A 165 15.06 5.38 1.26
N ALA A 166 15.88 5.53 0.21
CA ALA A 166 16.69 6.71 0.00
C ALA A 166 15.85 7.96 -0.28
N PHE A 167 16.29 9.07 0.28
CA PHE A 167 15.76 10.41 0.05
C PHE A 167 16.90 11.42 -0.20
N LEU A 168 16.57 12.60 -0.69
CA LEU A 168 17.54 13.67 -0.89
C LEU A 168 17.89 14.37 0.43
N ASP A 169 19.14 14.29 0.83
CA ASP A 169 19.67 14.99 2.01
C ASP A 169 19.76 16.51 1.79
N LYS A 170 20.29 17.24 2.78
CA LYS A 170 20.47 18.71 2.69
C LYS A 170 21.39 19.15 1.55
N ASP A 171 22.29 18.27 1.10
CA ASP A 171 23.26 18.52 0.05
C ASP A 171 22.80 17.97 -1.31
N MET A 172 21.50 17.61 -1.43
CA MET A 172 20.85 17.05 -2.63
C MET A 172 21.50 15.74 -3.11
N ARG A 173 22.00 14.93 -2.17
CA ARG A 173 22.52 13.59 -2.44
C ARG A 173 21.53 12.54 -1.94
N TRP A 174 21.38 11.46 -2.67
CA TRP A 174 20.54 10.34 -2.25
C TRP A 174 21.16 9.61 -1.06
N LYS A 175 20.44 9.61 0.06
CA LYS A 175 20.88 9.03 1.33
C LYS A 175 19.87 8.00 1.81
N ILE A 176 20.35 6.82 2.19
CA ILE A 176 19.65 5.88 3.07
C ILE A 176 20.09 6.23 4.49
N GLU A 177 19.17 6.60 5.34
CA GLU A 177 19.48 6.98 6.71
C GLU A 177 19.25 5.82 7.67
N LYS A 178 20.16 5.64 8.63
CA LYS A 178 19.97 4.66 9.71
C LYS A 178 18.74 5.04 10.54
N GLY A 179 17.94 4.06 10.89
CA GLY A 179 16.72 4.31 11.65
C GLY A 179 15.76 3.13 11.62
N ASP A 180 14.65 3.28 12.33
CA ASP A 180 13.58 2.30 12.35
C ASP A 180 12.52 2.64 11.31
N PHE A 181 12.09 1.61 10.60
CA PHE A 181 11.08 1.70 9.56
C PHE A 181 9.91 0.77 9.90
N ASP A 182 8.68 1.27 9.73
CA ASP A 182 7.50 0.43 9.77
C ASP A 182 7.25 -0.21 8.42
N ILE A 183 6.97 -1.52 8.46
CA ILE A 183 6.40 -2.30 7.36
C ILE A 183 4.91 -2.43 7.63
N ARG A 184 4.11 -2.10 6.62
CA ARG A 184 2.66 -2.21 6.67
C ARG A 184 2.15 -2.96 5.45
N VAL A 185 1.44 -4.05 5.66
CA VAL A 185 0.83 -4.83 4.57
C VAL A 185 -0.68 -4.74 4.70
N GLY A 186 -1.34 -4.34 3.63
CA GLY A 186 -2.77 -4.10 3.66
C GLY A 186 -3.46 -4.22 2.31
N ALA A 187 -4.77 -4.03 2.33
CA ALA A 187 -5.64 -4.01 1.15
C ALA A 187 -5.80 -2.59 0.57
N SER A 188 -5.40 -1.57 1.31
CA SER A 188 -5.36 -0.16 0.90
C SER A 188 -4.45 0.63 1.84
N SER A 189 -4.23 1.92 1.56
CA SER A 189 -3.44 2.81 2.42
C SER A 189 -4.00 3.00 3.83
N GLU A 190 -5.29 2.76 4.04
CA GLU A 190 -5.97 2.88 5.34
C GLU A 190 -6.44 1.53 5.91
N ASP A 191 -6.49 0.48 5.08
CA ASP A 191 -6.82 -0.88 5.52
C ASP A 191 -5.53 -1.70 5.68
N ILE A 192 -4.73 -1.31 6.68
CA ILE A 192 -3.51 -2.02 7.06
C ILE A 192 -3.89 -3.20 7.96
N ARG A 193 -3.43 -4.38 7.62
CA ARG A 193 -3.80 -5.64 8.29
C ARG A 193 -2.66 -6.31 9.01
N LEU A 194 -1.43 -6.08 8.56
CA LEU A 194 -0.22 -6.63 9.17
C LEU A 194 0.82 -5.53 9.30
N GLU A 195 1.50 -5.50 10.43
CA GLU A 195 2.54 -4.52 10.71
C GLU A 195 3.80 -5.20 11.25
N GLY A 196 4.95 -4.65 10.89
CA GLY A 196 6.25 -5.08 11.36
C GLY A 196 7.21 -3.90 11.41
N VAL A 197 8.37 -4.12 12.01
CA VAL A 197 9.40 -3.09 12.14
C VAL A 197 10.74 -3.71 11.79
N PHE A 198 11.56 -2.96 11.07
CA PHE A 198 12.96 -3.28 10.86
C PHE A 198 13.83 -2.03 11.03
N ARG A 199 15.12 -2.25 11.17
CA ARG A 199 16.12 -1.19 11.35
C ARG A 199 17.16 -1.23 10.24
N VAL A 200 17.46 -0.07 9.67
CA VAL A 200 18.70 0.14 8.91
C VAL A 200 19.80 0.57 9.88
N THR A 201 20.92 -0.13 9.88
CA THR A 201 21.94 0.01 10.94
C THR A 201 22.97 1.10 10.67
N LYS A 202 23.10 1.54 9.39
CA LYS A 202 24.11 2.53 8.98
C LYS A 202 23.55 3.50 7.94
N ASP A 203 24.09 4.72 7.92
CA ASP A 203 23.89 5.66 6.83
C ASP A 203 24.66 5.20 5.57
N ALA A 204 24.07 5.39 4.41
CA ALA A 204 24.73 5.20 3.12
C ALA A 204 24.28 6.24 2.09
N TRP A 205 25.14 6.56 1.15
CA TRP A 205 24.81 7.39 -0.01
C TRP A 205 24.86 6.54 -1.27
N ILE A 206 23.88 6.72 -2.14
CA ILE A 206 23.70 5.92 -3.34
C ILE A 206 23.64 6.80 -4.59
N ASP A 207 23.85 6.21 -5.76
CA ASP A 207 23.49 6.86 -7.02
C ASP A 207 21.97 6.77 -7.22
N GLY A 208 21.29 7.89 -7.27
CA GLY A 208 19.84 7.94 -7.49
C GLY A 208 19.39 7.34 -8.82
N LYS A 209 20.28 7.19 -9.80
CA LYS A 209 19.99 6.53 -11.09
C LYS A 209 19.79 5.02 -10.96
N THR A 210 20.36 4.41 -9.92
CA THR A 210 20.25 2.97 -9.65
C THR A 210 19.21 2.64 -8.60
N ARG A 211 18.48 3.66 -8.11
CA ARG A 211 17.44 3.50 -7.09
C ARG A 211 16.30 2.63 -7.62
N SER A 212 15.96 1.59 -6.88
CA SER A 212 14.73 0.83 -7.11
C SER A 212 13.50 1.68 -6.74
N MET A 213 12.42 1.55 -7.49
CA MET A 213 11.18 2.30 -7.26
C MET A 213 10.09 1.43 -6.65
N ILE A 214 10.20 0.10 -6.81
CA ILE A 214 9.19 -0.85 -6.37
C ILE A 214 9.84 -2.17 -5.98
N ALA A 215 9.33 -2.82 -4.96
CA ALA A 215 9.78 -4.15 -4.53
C ALA A 215 9.45 -5.22 -5.57
N GLN A 216 10.35 -6.18 -5.75
CA GLN A 216 10.06 -7.38 -6.54
C GLN A 216 9.08 -8.26 -5.79
N THR A 217 8.20 -8.95 -6.52
CA THR A 217 7.14 -9.76 -5.93
C THR A 217 7.14 -11.19 -6.46
N GLU A 218 6.85 -12.14 -5.58
CA GLU A 218 6.65 -13.55 -5.91
C GLU A 218 5.41 -14.06 -5.16
N VAL A 219 4.68 -14.99 -5.78
CA VAL A 219 3.50 -15.62 -5.19
C VAL A 219 3.60 -17.13 -5.36
N TRP A 220 3.31 -17.89 -4.30
CA TRP A 220 3.20 -19.34 -4.40
C TRP A 220 2.09 -19.87 -3.48
N SER A 221 1.50 -21.01 -3.88
CA SER A 221 0.55 -21.75 -3.06
C SER A 221 1.32 -22.50 -1.97
N LEU A 222 0.77 -22.52 -0.75
CA LEU A 222 1.27 -23.42 0.28
C LEU A 222 0.86 -24.83 -0.12
N CYS A 223 1.83 -25.71 -0.38
CA CYS A 223 1.54 -27.14 -0.50
C CYS A 223 0.93 -27.60 0.83
N SER A 224 -0.29 -28.10 0.76
CA SER A 224 -1.00 -28.74 1.88
C SER A 224 -0.35 -30.05 2.28
#